data_f8528b1fa03c0ce28b01c518cc7bd861
#
_entry.id   f8528b1fa03c0ce28b01c518cc7bd861
#
_cell.length_a   1.000
_cell.length_b   1.000
_cell.length_c   1.000
_cell.angle_alpha   90.00
_cell.angle_beta   90.00
_cell.angle_gamma   90.00
#
_symmetry.space_group_name_H-M   'P 1'
#
loop_
_entity.id
_entity.type
_entity.pdbx_description
1 polymer ?
#
loop_
_entity_poly.entity_id
_entity_poly.type
_entity_poly.pdbx_seq_one_letter_code
_entity_poly.pdbx_strand_id
1 'polypeptide(L)'
;MEPPGADTVVVRYGDMSTKSSRVRRGMEKRLVENIEALLADRGIDGDVERRPTRPLVWTDEPTAAAEAAADAFGVVSTSTARTMPADPDPILDAMAETATAHYDGGSFAVNARRAGDSFPMDSEDLGREGGQAIWEAVEDEFEPEVDLDDPDFTVNVEVREDTAFLYLDQISGPGGLPLGTQRPVVALVSGGIDSPVAAYE
;
A
#
# COMPACT_ATOMS: atom_id res chain seq x y z
N MET A 1 3.88 10.13 -3.60
CA MET A 1 4.75 9.88 -4.81
C MET A 1 4.40 8.52 -5.39
N GLU A 2 4.47 8.38 -6.72
CA GLU A 2 4.13 7.15 -7.44
C GLU A 2 5.40 6.58 -8.08
N PRO A 3 5.78 5.31 -7.85
CA PRO A 3 6.95 4.74 -8.47
C PRO A 3 6.75 4.61 -10.00
N PRO A 4 7.81 4.77 -10.82
CA PRO A 4 7.73 4.57 -12.26
C PRO A 4 7.18 3.19 -12.61
N GLY A 5 6.18 3.14 -13.51
CA GLY A 5 5.52 1.90 -13.89
C GLY A 5 4.58 1.32 -12.84
N ALA A 6 4.05 2.15 -11.92
CA ALA A 6 2.98 1.75 -11.02
C ALA A 6 1.75 1.28 -11.81
N ASP A 7 1.20 0.13 -11.44
CA ASP A 7 0.14 -0.59 -12.13
C ASP A 7 -0.94 -1.11 -11.17
N THR A 8 -0.74 -0.90 -9.87
CA THR A 8 -1.62 -1.44 -8.84
C THR A 8 -1.70 -0.57 -7.59
N VAL A 9 -2.75 -0.81 -6.81
CA VAL A 9 -2.87 -0.29 -5.46
C VAL A 9 -2.89 -1.46 -4.48
N VAL A 10 -1.98 -1.42 -3.53
CA VAL A 10 -1.94 -2.36 -2.40
C VAL A 10 -2.82 -1.84 -1.28
N VAL A 11 -3.89 -2.58 -0.95
CA VAL A 11 -4.83 -2.22 0.11
C VAL A 11 -4.51 -3.03 1.38
N ARG A 12 -4.40 -2.35 2.53
CA ARG A 12 -4.14 -2.97 3.83
C ARG A 12 -5.33 -2.77 4.76
N TYR A 13 -5.72 -3.83 5.46
CA TYR A 13 -6.76 -3.81 6.48
C TYR A 13 -6.26 -4.42 7.80
N GLY A 14 -6.84 -4.03 8.93
CA GLY A 14 -6.37 -4.41 10.28
C GLY A 14 -7.29 -5.39 10.98
N ASP A 15 -8.37 -4.91 11.53
CA ASP A 15 -9.21 -5.60 12.53
C ASP A 15 -9.86 -6.90 12.06
N MET A 16 -9.99 -7.10 10.76
CA MET A 16 -10.53 -8.34 10.19
C MET A 16 -9.60 -9.54 10.39
N SER A 17 -8.29 -9.31 10.55
CA SER A 17 -7.28 -10.37 10.70
C SER A 17 -7.48 -11.22 11.95
N THR A 18 -8.10 -10.67 13.01
CA THR A 18 -8.37 -11.34 14.28
C THR A 18 -9.64 -12.21 14.28
N LYS A 19 -10.46 -12.13 13.21
CA LYS A 19 -11.72 -12.86 13.11
C LYS A 19 -11.52 -14.29 12.60
N SER A 20 -12.51 -15.17 12.87
CA SER A 20 -12.48 -16.51 12.30
C SER A 20 -12.44 -16.48 10.77
N SER A 21 -11.85 -17.48 10.12
CA SER A 21 -11.65 -17.53 8.67
C SER A 21 -12.95 -17.36 7.85
N ARG A 22 -14.09 -17.84 8.38
CA ARG A 22 -15.40 -17.67 7.75
C ARG A 22 -15.89 -16.22 7.80
N VAL A 23 -15.78 -15.60 8.96
CA VAL A 23 -16.19 -14.21 9.19
C VAL A 23 -15.28 -13.27 8.38
N ARG A 24 -13.96 -13.49 8.45
CA ARG A 24 -12.98 -12.72 7.70
C ARG A 24 -13.27 -12.72 6.20
N ARG A 25 -13.49 -13.89 5.58
CA ARG A 25 -13.82 -13.97 4.15
C ARG A 25 -15.07 -13.18 3.77
N GLY A 26 -16.09 -13.16 4.64
CA GLY A 26 -17.29 -12.36 4.42
C GLY A 26 -17.03 -10.85 4.48
N MET A 27 -16.17 -10.43 5.42
CA MET A 27 -15.75 -9.03 5.57
C MET A 27 -14.84 -8.59 4.42
N GLU A 28 -13.86 -9.43 4.01
CA GLU A 28 -13.01 -9.17 2.85
C GLU A 28 -13.83 -8.98 1.57
N LYS A 29 -14.83 -9.84 1.35
CA LYS A 29 -15.74 -9.69 0.21
C LYS A 29 -16.47 -8.34 0.26
N ARG A 30 -16.99 -7.96 1.43
CA ARG A 30 -17.68 -6.68 1.60
C ARG A 30 -16.74 -5.49 1.39
N LEU A 31 -15.48 -5.60 1.85
CA LEU A 31 -14.47 -4.57 1.62
C LEU A 31 -14.21 -4.36 0.12
N VAL A 32 -14.02 -5.45 -0.62
CA VAL A 32 -13.84 -5.40 -2.09
C VAL A 32 -15.06 -4.71 -2.74
N GLU A 33 -16.29 -5.13 -2.43
CA GLU A 33 -17.53 -4.51 -2.95
C GLU A 33 -17.60 -3.01 -2.64
N ASN A 34 -17.14 -2.58 -1.44
CA ASN A 34 -17.12 -1.16 -1.07
C ASN A 34 -16.05 -0.39 -1.85
N ILE A 35 -14.88 -0.96 -2.09
CA ILE A 35 -13.83 -0.33 -2.91
C ILE A 35 -14.30 -0.22 -4.36
N GLU A 36 -14.85 -1.29 -4.95
CA GLU A 36 -15.43 -1.27 -6.31
C GLU A 36 -16.48 -0.16 -6.46
N ALA A 37 -17.35 0.00 -5.45
CA ALA A 37 -18.37 1.05 -5.46
C ALA A 37 -17.77 2.47 -5.41
N LEU A 38 -16.70 2.68 -4.62
CA LEU A 38 -16.00 3.97 -4.55
C LEU A 38 -15.26 4.31 -5.84
N LEU A 39 -14.61 3.33 -6.47
CA LEU A 39 -13.97 3.49 -7.78
C LEU A 39 -15.01 3.87 -8.84
N ALA A 40 -16.13 3.14 -8.89
CA ALA A 40 -17.22 3.41 -9.85
C ALA A 40 -17.85 4.79 -9.62
N ASP A 41 -18.08 5.22 -8.37
CA ASP A 41 -18.63 6.53 -8.03
C ASP A 41 -17.72 7.68 -8.48
N ARG A 42 -16.40 7.46 -8.49
CA ARG A 42 -15.39 8.42 -8.94
C ARG A 42 -15.03 8.30 -10.42
N GLY A 43 -15.62 7.33 -11.13
CA GLY A 43 -15.36 7.10 -12.54
C GLY A 43 -13.96 6.56 -12.84
N ILE A 44 -13.34 5.89 -11.87
CA ILE A 44 -12.02 5.27 -11.99
C ILE A 44 -12.21 3.82 -12.47
N ASP A 45 -11.54 3.46 -13.57
CA ASP A 45 -11.53 2.08 -14.07
C ASP A 45 -10.48 1.25 -13.33
N GLY A 46 -10.89 0.09 -12.80
CA GLY A 46 -10.01 -0.77 -12.04
C GLY A 46 -10.65 -2.10 -11.68
N ASP A 47 -9.82 -3.14 -11.64
CA ASP A 47 -10.20 -4.49 -11.23
C ASP A 47 -9.71 -4.76 -9.80
N VAL A 48 -10.66 -5.08 -8.89
CA VAL A 48 -10.33 -5.33 -7.48
C VAL A 48 -10.15 -6.82 -7.24
N GLU A 49 -8.91 -7.26 -7.23
CA GLU A 49 -8.53 -8.63 -6.93
C GLU A 49 -8.55 -8.89 -5.43
N ARG A 50 -9.36 -9.86 -5.00
CA ARG A 50 -9.33 -10.32 -3.62
C ARG A 50 -8.19 -11.30 -3.39
N ARG A 51 -7.11 -10.87 -2.78
CA ARG A 51 -6.07 -11.75 -2.24
C ARG A 51 -6.20 -11.92 -0.72
N PRO A 52 -5.81 -13.05 -0.14
CA PRO A 52 -5.80 -13.22 1.30
C PRO A 52 -4.95 -12.13 1.97
N THR A 53 -5.51 -11.47 2.97
CA THR A 53 -4.87 -10.40 3.77
C THR A 53 -4.60 -9.08 3.04
N ARG A 54 -4.73 -9.01 1.71
CA ARG A 54 -4.32 -7.83 0.96
C ARG A 54 -5.02 -7.73 -0.41
N PRO A 55 -6.19 -7.08 -0.50
CA PRO A 55 -6.79 -6.76 -1.79
C PRO A 55 -5.85 -5.91 -2.64
N LEU A 56 -5.87 -6.12 -3.95
CA LEU A 56 -5.15 -5.31 -4.93
C LEU A 56 -6.16 -4.65 -5.86
N VAL A 57 -5.86 -3.44 -6.31
CA VAL A 57 -6.62 -2.75 -7.37
C VAL A 57 -5.70 -2.59 -8.57
N TRP A 58 -5.99 -3.28 -9.66
CA TRP A 58 -5.29 -3.14 -10.93
C TRP A 58 -5.92 -2.02 -11.74
N THR A 59 -5.14 -1.03 -12.16
CA THR A 59 -5.65 0.16 -12.82
C THR A 59 -4.54 0.95 -13.53
N ASP A 60 -4.92 1.71 -14.55
CA ASP A 60 -4.04 2.68 -15.21
C ASP A 60 -4.01 4.04 -14.47
N GLU A 61 -4.83 4.21 -13.41
CA GLU A 61 -4.92 5.42 -12.59
C GLU A 61 -4.61 5.12 -11.10
N PRO A 62 -3.40 4.57 -10.77
CA PRO A 62 -3.14 4.02 -9.44
C PRO A 62 -3.18 5.06 -8.32
N THR A 63 -2.76 6.30 -8.56
CA THR A 63 -2.85 7.37 -7.54
C THR A 63 -4.31 7.70 -7.20
N ALA A 64 -5.17 7.91 -8.20
CA ALA A 64 -6.59 8.20 -7.98
C ALA A 64 -7.31 7.02 -7.32
N ALA A 65 -6.99 5.78 -7.73
CA ALA A 65 -7.55 4.58 -7.15
C ALA A 65 -7.09 4.36 -5.69
N ALA A 66 -5.83 4.71 -5.35
CA ALA A 66 -5.33 4.62 -3.99
C ALA A 66 -6.06 5.58 -3.04
N GLU A 67 -6.29 6.82 -3.48
CA GLU A 67 -7.08 7.82 -2.74
C GLU A 67 -8.54 7.35 -2.57
N ALA A 68 -9.15 6.82 -3.63
CA ALA A 68 -10.51 6.32 -3.56
C ALA A 68 -10.64 5.13 -2.61
N ALA A 69 -9.74 4.15 -2.70
CA ALA A 69 -9.74 2.97 -1.85
C ALA A 69 -9.41 3.30 -0.39
N ALA A 70 -8.60 4.33 -0.14
CA ALA A 70 -8.28 4.77 1.21
C ALA A 70 -9.51 5.27 1.99
N ASP A 71 -10.55 5.78 1.32
CA ASP A 71 -11.79 6.23 1.97
C ASP A 71 -12.71 5.09 2.42
N ALA A 72 -12.43 3.84 2.02
CA ALA A 72 -13.25 2.71 2.39
C ALA A 72 -13.08 2.35 3.87
N PHE A 73 -14.18 2.31 4.64
CA PHE A 73 -14.16 1.76 6.00
C PHE A 73 -13.65 0.32 6.00
N GLY A 74 -12.71 0.03 6.90
CA GLY A 74 -11.98 -1.23 6.97
C GLY A 74 -10.57 -1.16 6.39
N VAL A 75 -10.27 -0.15 5.58
CA VAL A 75 -8.92 0.12 5.05
C VAL A 75 -8.09 0.85 6.09
N VAL A 76 -6.90 0.33 6.39
CA VAL A 76 -5.90 0.98 7.26
C VAL A 76 -4.98 1.86 6.45
N SER A 77 -4.55 1.38 5.30
CA SER A 77 -3.76 2.19 4.35
C SER A 77 -3.81 1.62 2.94
N THR A 78 -3.52 2.48 1.97
CA THR A 78 -3.29 2.14 0.58
C THR A 78 -1.91 2.62 0.14
N SER A 79 -1.37 2.01 -0.91
CA SER A 79 -0.15 2.47 -1.58
C SER A 79 -0.27 2.24 -3.07
N THR A 80 0.10 3.23 -3.87
CA THR A 80 0.39 3.02 -5.28
C THR A 80 1.65 2.20 -5.40
N ALA A 81 1.63 1.13 -6.18
CA ALA A 81 2.74 0.22 -6.27
C ALA A 81 3.02 -0.21 -7.72
N ARG A 82 4.29 -0.45 -8.00
CA ARG A 82 4.74 -1.20 -9.16
C ARG A 82 4.85 -2.67 -8.80
N THR A 83 4.26 -3.55 -9.62
CA THR A 83 4.40 -5.00 -9.44
C THR A 83 5.50 -5.56 -10.34
N MET A 84 6.15 -6.61 -9.85
CA MET A 84 7.16 -7.35 -10.61
C MET A 84 7.29 -8.77 -10.09
N PRO A 85 7.94 -9.69 -10.86
CA PRO A 85 8.29 -11.00 -10.35
C PRO A 85 9.13 -10.91 -9.06
N ALA A 86 8.93 -11.86 -8.14
CA ALA A 86 9.75 -11.99 -6.94
C ALA A 86 11.14 -12.57 -7.31
N ASP A 87 11.94 -11.78 -7.99
CA ASP A 87 13.30 -12.06 -8.42
C ASP A 87 14.18 -10.86 -8.00
N PRO A 88 15.41 -11.07 -7.48
CA PRO A 88 16.27 -9.97 -7.06
C PRO A 88 16.54 -8.94 -8.16
N ASP A 89 16.91 -9.35 -9.36
CA ASP A 89 17.32 -8.43 -10.41
C ASP A 89 16.24 -7.40 -10.77
N PRO A 90 14.99 -7.78 -11.14
CA PRO A 90 13.95 -6.80 -11.46
C PRO A 90 13.56 -5.91 -10.25
N ILE A 91 13.73 -6.40 -9.02
CA ILE A 91 13.45 -5.60 -7.81
C ILE A 91 14.52 -4.51 -7.63
N LEU A 92 15.80 -4.88 -7.76
CA LEU A 92 16.92 -3.94 -7.63
C LEU A 92 16.89 -2.91 -8.76
N ASP A 93 16.61 -3.32 -9.99
CA ASP A 93 16.44 -2.43 -11.15
C ASP A 93 15.31 -1.41 -10.90
N ALA A 94 14.16 -1.87 -10.39
CA ALA A 94 13.04 -1.00 -10.09
C ALA A 94 13.33 -0.01 -8.95
N MET A 95 14.15 -0.40 -7.94
CA MET A 95 14.60 0.51 -6.88
C MET A 95 15.53 1.59 -7.44
N ALA A 96 16.48 1.23 -8.28
CA ALA A 96 17.39 2.16 -8.96
C ALA A 96 16.62 3.15 -9.87
N GLU A 97 15.69 2.65 -10.70
CA GLU A 97 14.83 3.50 -11.54
C GLU A 97 13.99 4.47 -10.70
N THR A 98 13.45 3.99 -9.57
CA THR A 98 12.63 4.82 -8.67
C THR A 98 13.45 5.90 -8.00
N ALA A 99 14.66 5.58 -7.56
CA ALA A 99 15.60 6.57 -6.99
C ALA A 99 16.00 7.60 -8.04
N THR A 100 16.36 7.19 -9.25
CA THR A 100 16.68 8.11 -10.36
C THR A 100 15.53 9.09 -10.67
N ALA A 101 14.28 8.65 -10.50
CA ALA A 101 13.11 9.47 -10.81
C ALA A 101 12.69 10.41 -9.67
N HIS A 102 12.99 10.07 -8.41
CA HIS A 102 12.38 10.76 -7.25
C HIS A 102 13.35 11.22 -6.17
N TYR A 103 14.59 10.72 -6.17
CA TYR A 103 15.57 11.16 -5.19
C TYR A 103 16.11 12.54 -5.57
N ASP A 104 16.05 13.47 -4.66
CA ASP A 104 16.47 14.87 -4.84
C ASP A 104 17.59 15.30 -3.86
N GLY A 105 18.25 14.30 -3.26
CA GLY A 105 19.33 14.49 -2.27
C GLY A 105 18.87 14.16 -0.84
N GLY A 106 19.81 14.27 0.11
CA GLY A 106 19.59 13.97 1.52
C GLY A 106 19.81 12.51 1.89
N SER A 107 19.12 12.06 2.92
CA SER A 107 19.22 10.68 3.41
C SER A 107 18.13 9.77 2.82
N PHE A 108 18.46 8.48 2.69
CA PHE A 108 17.48 7.50 2.23
C PHE A 108 17.53 6.18 3.01
N ALA A 109 16.42 5.43 2.90
CA ALA A 109 16.34 4.06 3.41
C ALA A 109 15.60 3.13 2.44
N VAL A 110 15.90 1.84 2.51
CA VAL A 110 15.12 0.76 1.91
C VAL A 110 14.43 -0.03 3.01
N ASN A 111 13.11 -0.04 2.98
CA ASN A 111 12.29 -0.82 3.90
C ASN A 111 11.81 -2.09 3.21
N ALA A 112 12.57 -3.16 3.33
CA ALA A 112 12.27 -4.44 2.71
C ALA A 112 11.50 -5.37 3.65
N ARG A 113 10.46 -6.03 3.14
CA ARG A 113 9.69 -7.05 3.86
C ARG A 113 9.45 -8.27 2.98
N ARG A 114 9.66 -9.45 3.56
CA ARG A 114 9.42 -10.73 2.91
C ARG A 114 8.39 -11.54 3.67
N ALA A 115 7.43 -12.11 2.94
CA ALA A 115 6.51 -13.10 3.47
C ALA A 115 6.79 -14.46 2.82
N GLY A 116 7.08 -15.47 3.62
CA GLY A 116 7.46 -16.81 3.16
C GLY A 116 8.97 -16.96 2.94
N ASP A 117 9.41 -18.17 2.50
CA ASP A 117 10.81 -18.55 2.40
C ASP A 117 11.24 -18.88 0.96
N SER A 118 10.39 -18.63 -0.04
CA SER A 118 10.66 -18.95 -1.45
C SER A 118 11.61 -17.96 -2.12
N PHE A 119 11.67 -16.73 -1.65
CA PHE A 119 12.56 -15.70 -2.18
C PHE A 119 14.00 -15.93 -1.69
N PRO A 120 15.04 -15.83 -2.56
CA PRO A 120 16.41 -16.24 -2.23
C PRO A 120 17.13 -15.38 -1.19
N MET A 121 16.66 -14.14 -0.95
CA MET A 121 17.24 -13.20 0.02
C MET A 121 16.33 -13.05 1.24
N ASP A 122 16.89 -12.76 2.40
CA ASP A 122 16.09 -12.27 3.52
C ASP A 122 15.81 -10.77 3.40
N SER A 123 15.04 -10.22 4.35
CA SER A 123 14.66 -8.80 4.29
C SER A 123 15.84 -7.86 4.52
N GLU A 124 16.83 -8.28 5.32
CA GLU A 124 18.03 -7.48 5.61
C GLU A 124 18.96 -7.44 4.39
N ASP A 125 19.19 -8.60 3.75
CA ASP A 125 19.97 -8.70 2.53
C ASP A 125 19.31 -7.90 1.39
N LEU A 126 17.98 -8.02 1.19
CA LEU A 126 17.26 -7.26 0.18
C LEU A 126 17.33 -5.75 0.44
N GLY A 127 17.23 -5.33 1.70
CA GLY A 127 17.41 -3.93 2.09
C GLY A 127 18.82 -3.41 1.78
N ARG A 128 19.83 -4.21 2.07
CA ARG A 128 21.24 -3.87 1.82
C ARG A 128 21.57 -3.78 0.33
N GLU A 129 21.19 -4.81 -0.46
CA GLU A 129 21.41 -4.82 -1.92
C GLU A 129 20.61 -3.72 -2.61
N GLY A 130 19.36 -3.48 -2.18
CA GLY A 130 18.52 -2.38 -2.67
C GLY A 130 19.12 -1.01 -2.34
N GLY A 131 19.65 -0.84 -1.14
CA GLY A 131 20.39 0.37 -0.75
C GLY A 131 21.62 0.61 -1.63
N GLN A 132 22.36 -0.44 -1.97
CA GLN A 132 23.49 -0.35 -2.89
C GLN A 132 23.03 0.04 -4.30
N ALA A 133 21.95 -0.56 -4.82
CA ALA A 133 21.44 -0.24 -6.14
C ALA A 133 20.95 1.22 -6.25
N ILE A 134 20.29 1.74 -5.18
CA ILE A 134 19.90 3.15 -5.10
C ILE A 134 21.15 4.03 -5.08
N TRP A 135 22.12 3.73 -4.21
CA TRP A 135 23.36 4.50 -4.10
C TRP A 135 24.05 4.66 -5.45
N GLU A 136 24.30 3.53 -6.13
CA GLU A 136 24.96 3.50 -7.45
C GLU A 136 24.17 4.27 -8.52
N ALA A 137 22.83 4.32 -8.41
CA ALA A 137 21.99 5.04 -9.35
C ALA A 137 22.04 6.56 -9.19
N VAL A 138 22.41 7.08 -8.01
CA VAL A 138 22.30 8.53 -7.71
C VAL A 138 23.63 9.19 -7.33
N GLU A 139 24.73 8.43 -7.06
CA GLU A 139 26.00 8.97 -6.56
C GLU A 139 26.73 9.90 -7.54
N ASP A 140 26.44 9.80 -8.84
CA ASP A 140 27.00 10.69 -9.85
C ASP A 140 26.41 12.11 -9.78
N GLU A 141 25.18 12.27 -9.26
CA GLU A 141 24.45 13.54 -9.21
C GLU A 141 24.35 14.10 -7.77
N PHE A 142 24.35 13.23 -6.76
CA PHE A 142 24.12 13.57 -5.37
C PHE A 142 25.22 12.98 -4.47
N GLU A 143 25.27 13.45 -3.21
CA GLU A 143 26.03 12.82 -2.12
C GLU A 143 25.05 12.08 -1.20
N PRO A 144 24.64 10.83 -1.54
CA PRO A 144 23.63 10.11 -0.79
C PRO A 144 24.12 9.71 0.60
N GLU A 145 23.21 9.75 1.57
CA GLU A 145 23.44 9.28 2.94
C GLU A 145 22.40 8.22 3.31
N VAL A 146 22.79 7.19 4.07
CA VAL A 146 21.85 6.17 4.57
C VAL A 146 21.44 6.53 5.99
N ASP A 147 20.15 6.75 6.22
CA ASP A 147 19.56 6.91 7.55
C ASP A 147 18.36 5.96 7.67
N LEU A 148 18.44 5.01 8.61
CA LEU A 148 17.38 4.01 8.83
C LEU A 148 16.34 4.46 9.86
N ASP A 149 16.59 5.54 10.58
CA ASP A 149 15.72 6.03 11.65
C ASP A 149 14.76 7.13 11.17
N ASP A 150 15.29 8.13 10.43
CA ASP A 150 14.51 9.28 9.95
C ASP A 150 14.95 9.72 8.53
N PRO A 151 14.81 8.86 7.52
CA PRO A 151 15.25 9.16 6.15
C PRO A 151 14.36 10.19 5.45
N ASP A 152 14.98 11.05 4.63
CA ASP A 152 14.28 12.00 3.77
C ASP A 152 13.52 11.28 2.62
N PHE A 153 14.06 10.16 2.12
CA PHE A 153 13.49 9.35 1.06
C PHE A 153 13.44 7.87 1.44
N THR A 154 12.30 7.23 1.27
CA THR A 154 12.12 5.81 1.59
C THR A 154 11.57 5.02 0.41
N VAL A 155 12.29 3.99 0.00
CA VAL A 155 11.77 2.99 -0.93
C VAL A 155 11.29 1.78 -0.14
N ASN A 156 10.01 1.45 -0.29
CA ASN A 156 9.42 0.28 0.35
C ASN A 156 9.29 -0.86 -0.65
N VAL A 157 9.71 -2.04 -0.28
CA VAL A 157 9.49 -3.25 -1.08
C VAL A 157 8.90 -4.37 -0.23
N GLU A 158 7.90 -5.03 -0.77
CA GLU A 158 7.25 -6.16 -0.14
C GLU A 158 7.20 -7.35 -1.10
N VAL A 159 7.90 -8.45 -0.73
CA VAL A 159 7.93 -9.69 -1.50
C VAL A 159 6.96 -10.69 -0.89
N ARG A 160 6.04 -11.20 -1.73
CA ARG A 160 5.05 -12.21 -1.35
C ARG A 160 4.90 -13.26 -2.43
N GLU A 161 5.08 -14.51 -2.05
CA GLU A 161 4.99 -15.64 -2.98
C GLU A 161 5.87 -15.42 -4.21
N ASP A 162 5.27 -15.17 -5.36
CA ASP A 162 5.91 -14.96 -6.66
C ASP A 162 5.92 -13.50 -7.14
N THR A 163 5.42 -12.57 -6.31
CA THR A 163 5.24 -11.17 -6.69
C THR A 163 5.91 -10.24 -5.68
N ALA A 164 6.60 -9.23 -6.18
CA ALA A 164 7.10 -8.11 -5.39
C ALA A 164 6.30 -6.84 -5.70
N PHE A 165 6.15 -6.00 -4.67
CA PHE A 165 5.46 -4.71 -4.70
C PHE A 165 6.43 -3.64 -4.23
N LEU A 166 6.72 -2.66 -5.09
CA LEU A 166 7.53 -1.50 -4.76
C LEU A 166 6.62 -0.27 -4.65
N TYR A 167 6.73 0.48 -3.56
CA TYR A 167 5.94 1.69 -3.32
C TYR A 167 6.73 2.70 -2.48
N LEU A 168 6.34 3.96 -2.56
CA LEU A 168 6.99 5.06 -1.82
C LEU A 168 6.15 5.47 -0.61
N ASP A 169 4.90 5.82 -0.81
CA ASP A 169 4.03 6.39 0.21
C ASP A 169 2.91 5.45 0.64
N GLN A 170 2.32 5.78 1.79
CA GLN A 170 1.10 5.16 2.26
C GLN A 170 0.06 6.24 2.56
N ILE A 171 -1.13 6.09 1.98
CA ILE A 171 -2.30 6.91 2.29
C ILE A 171 -3.06 6.22 3.41
N SER A 172 -3.25 6.92 4.53
CA SER A 172 -3.99 6.40 5.67
C SER A 172 -5.49 6.32 5.39
N GLY A 173 -6.11 5.21 5.77
CA GLY A 173 -7.55 5.02 5.72
C GLY A 173 -8.21 5.11 7.11
N PRO A 174 -9.55 5.09 7.20
CA PRO A 174 -10.30 5.21 8.46
C PRO A 174 -10.16 4.00 9.39
N GLY A 175 -9.67 2.87 8.88
CA GLY A 175 -9.62 1.63 9.66
C GLY A 175 -11.00 1.05 9.97
N GLY A 176 -11.12 0.37 11.11
CA GLY A 176 -12.37 -0.22 11.56
C GLY A 176 -12.81 -1.44 10.74
N LEU A 177 -14.13 -1.58 10.51
CA LEU A 177 -14.73 -2.69 9.79
C LEU A 177 -15.44 -2.23 8.51
N PRO A 178 -15.45 -3.04 7.45
CA PRO A 178 -16.10 -2.68 6.20
C PRO A 178 -17.58 -2.34 6.37
N LEU A 179 -18.03 -1.28 5.71
CA LEU A 179 -19.41 -0.83 5.76
C LEU A 179 -20.37 -1.95 5.36
N GLY A 180 -21.46 -2.11 6.11
CA GLY A 180 -22.48 -3.15 5.89
C GLY A 180 -22.13 -4.52 6.52
N THR A 181 -21.04 -4.67 7.24
CA THR A 181 -20.69 -5.89 7.99
C THR A 181 -21.31 -5.94 9.40
N GLN A 182 -21.75 -4.79 9.90
CA GLN A 182 -22.40 -4.65 11.20
C GLN A 182 -23.89 -4.39 11.04
N ARG A 183 -24.65 -4.59 12.11
CA ARG A 183 -26.07 -4.24 12.11
C ARG A 183 -26.25 -2.73 12.07
N PRO A 184 -27.28 -2.21 11.36
CA PRO A 184 -27.59 -0.81 11.37
C PRO A 184 -27.87 -0.31 12.80
N VAL A 185 -27.41 0.89 13.10
CA VAL A 185 -27.74 1.62 14.33
C VAL A 185 -28.51 2.89 13.96
N VAL A 186 -29.32 3.39 14.88
CA VAL A 186 -30.00 4.67 14.73
C VAL A 186 -29.30 5.66 15.64
N ALA A 187 -28.73 6.71 15.05
CA ALA A 187 -28.13 7.82 15.79
C ALA A 187 -29.10 9.02 15.79
N LEU A 188 -29.32 9.64 16.95
CA LEU A 188 -30.02 10.91 17.06
C LEU A 188 -29.00 12.04 16.91
N VAL A 189 -29.16 12.82 15.83
CA VAL A 189 -28.26 13.94 15.52
C VAL A 189 -28.99 15.24 15.80
N SER A 190 -28.43 16.08 16.67
CA SER A 190 -28.91 17.43 16.95
C SER A 190 -28.27 18.44 15.98
N GLY A 191 -28.72 19.71 16.02
CA GLY A 191 -28.11 20.79 15.23
C GLY A 191 -26.75 21.28 15.74
N GLY A 192 -26.19 20.66 16.79
CA GLY A 192 -24.84 20.95 17.30
C GLY A 192 -23.75 20.20 16.50
N ILE A 193 -22.50 20.60 16.65
CA ILE A 193 -21.35 20.04 15.94
C ILE A 193 -20.91 18.66 16.46
N ASP A 194 -21.20 18.35 17.73
CA ASP A 194 -20.70 17.13 18.39
C ASP A 194 -21.45 15.86 17.95
N SER A 195 -22.77 15.97 17.72
CA SER A 195 -23.59 14.79 17.41
C SER A 195 -23.35 14.21 16.00
N PRO A 196 -23.06 14.98 14.93
CA PRO A 196 -22.60 14.41 13.67
C PRO A 196 -21.25 13.71 13.78
N VAL A 197 -20.31 14.26 14.56
CA VAL A 197 -19.00 13.65 14.81
C VAL A 197 -19.16 12.32 15.55
N ALA A 198 -19.93 12.30 16.64
CA ALA A 198 -20.20 11.07 17.41
C ALA A 198 -20.97 10.00 16.63
N ALA A 199 -21.72 10.39 15.59
CA ALA A 199 -22.40 9.44 14.71
C ALA A 199 -21.49 8.89 13.60
N TYR A 200 -20.42 9.61 13.27
CA TYR A 200 -19.39 9.20 12.29
C TYR A 200 -18.39 8.22 12.90
N GLU A 201 -17.93 8.46 14.15
CA GLU A 201 -17.05 7.57 14.92
C GLU A 201 -17.70 6.19 15.25
#